data_867a02627fc3a3a26f6ed4bbc3de0c48
#
_entry.id   867a02627fc3a3a26f6ed4bbc3de0c48
#
_cell.length_a   1.000
_cell.length_b   1.000
_cell.length_c   1.000
_cell.angle_alpha   90.00
_cell.angle_beta   90.00
_cell.angle_gamma   90.00
#
_symmetry.space_group_name_H-M   'P 1'
#
loop_
_entity.id
_entity.type
_entity.pdbx_description
1 polymer ?
#
loop_
_entity_poly.entity_id
_entity_poly.type
_entity_poly.pdbx_seq_one_letter_code
_entity_poly.pdbx_strand_id
1 'polypeptide(L)'
;MAGQFWAFLKYYHPAVAKGDYNWDAELFRLLPPVIAAKNNPELSAALEQFLDRLPKPAICKSCAKSDADKYEIVPDYGSLLNSSVLQKSLGDKLKYIRDNRNIDKNYYVEMEQQVGNPKFKHEKAYSTMAYPDAGYRLLSLYRYWGMINYFFPYRDIIGEDWNKVIASALPDFVGATDEKDYA
;
A
#
# COMPACT_ATOMS: atom_id res chain seq x y z
N MET A 1 5.95 -7.66 1.54
CA MET A 1 6.42 -6.83 0.40
C MET A 1 5.30 -6.45 -0.57
N ALA A 2 4.55 -7.39 -1.20
CA ALA A 2 3.49 -7.04 -2.17
C ALA A 2 2.40 -6.11 -1.61
N GLY A 3 1.90 -6.37 -0.41
CA GLY A 3 0.91 -5.50 0.24
C GLY A 3 1.42 -4.10 0.53
N GLN A 4 2.68 -3.98 0.97
CA GLN A 4 3.34 -2.68 1.19
C GLN A 4 3.47 -1.89 -0.12
N PHE A 5 3.91 -2.56 -1.19
CA PHE A 5 4.03 -1.98 -2.52
C PHE A 5 2.66 -1.52 -3.06
N TRP A 6 1.63 -2.37 -2.97
CA TRP A 6 0.28 -2.07 -3.42
C TRP A 6 -0.33 -0.89 -2.63
N ALA A 7 -0.21 -0.89 -1.29
CA ALA A 7 -0.71 0.18 -0.44
C ALA A 7 0.03 1.51 -0.67
N PHE A 8 1.35 1.46 -0.89
CA PHE A 8 2.13 2.63 -1.24
C PHE A 8 1.63 3.28 -2.53
N LEU A 9 1.48 2.50 -3.60
CA LEU A 9 1.00 3.03 -4.88
C LEU A 9 -0.43 3.58 -4.78
N LYS A 10 -1.30 2.96 -3.98
CA LYS A 10 -2.68 3.41 -3.77
C LYS A 10 -2.76 4.87 -3.32
N TYR A 11 -1.91 5.25 -2.39
CA TYR A 11 -2.00 6.57 -1.78
C TYR A 11 -1.04 7.60 -2.39
N TYR A 12 0.05 7.15 -3.01
CA TYR A 12 1.13 8.05 -3.45
C TYR A 12 1.25 8.17 -4.97
N HIS A 13 0.94 7.14 -5.74
CA HIS A 13 1.06 7.23 -7.19
C HIS A 13 -0.04 8.13 -7.77
N PRO A 14 0.29 9.23 -8.51
CA PRO A 14 -0.70 10.23 -8.91
C PRO A 14 -1.88 9.68 -9.71
N ALA A 15 -1.67 8.78 -10.68
CA ALA A 15 -2.75 8.20 -11.46
C ALA A 15 -3.64 7.27 -10.62
N VAL A 16 -3.07 6.51 -9.68
CA VAL A 16 -3.83 5.63 -8.78
C VAL A 16 -4.62 6.46 -7.78
N ALA A 17 -3.99 7.44 -7.15
CA ALA A 17 -4.60 8.32 -6.16
C ALA A 17 -5.72 9.20 -6.72
N LYS A 18 -5.79 9.38 -8.06
CA LYS A 18 -6.93 10.03 -8.74
C LYS A 18 -8.14 9.12 -8.93
N GLY A 19 -7.98 7.80 -8.76
CA GLY A 19 -9.03 6.82 -9.00
C GLY A 19 -9.15 6.36 -10.45
N ASP A 20 -8.10 6.55 -11.26
CA ASP A 20 -8.08 6.15 -12.67
C ASP A 20 -8.07 4.63 -12.86
N TYR A 21 -7.86 3.87 -11.78
CA TYR A 21 -7.74 2.41 -11.80
C TYR A 21 -8.69 1.76 -10.79
N ASN A 22 -9.25 0.60 -11.15
CA ASN A 22 -9.84 -0.29 -10.15
C ASN A 22 -8.71 -0.97 -9.37
N TRP A 23 -8.28 -0.33 -8.27
CA TRP A 23 -7.08 -0.71 -7.56
C TRP A 23 -7.19 -2.07 -6.84
N ASP A 24 -8.40 -2.51 -6.51
CA ASP A 24 -8.64 -3.87 -6.01
C ASP A 24 -8.37 -4.92 -7.09
N ALA A 25 -8.86 -4.69 -8.30
CA ALA A 25 -8.59 -5.56 -9.44
C ALA A 25 -7.10 -5.58 -9.79
N GLU A 26 -6.39 -4.47 -9.61
CA GLU A 26 -4.94 -4.42 -9.84
C GLU A 26 -4.17 -5.26 -8.81
N LEU A 27 -4.66 -5.39 -7.56
CA LEU A 27 -4.07 -6.35 -6.62
C LEU A 27 -4.16 -7.79 -7.16
N PHE A 28 -5.32 -8.19 -7.66
CA PHE A 28 -5.50 -9.54 -8.20
C PHE A 28 -4.65 -9.82 -9.45
N ARG A 29 -4.28 -8.78 -10.21
CA ARG A 29 -3.31 -8.89 -11.31
C ARG A 29 -1.87 -8.95 -10.84
N LEU A 30 -1.57 -8.32 -9.69
CA LEU A 30 -0.24 -8.31 -9.08
C LEU A 30 0.10 -9.65 -8.41
N LEU A 31 -0.86 -10.28 -7.73
CA LEU A 31 -0.62 -11.46 -6.90
C LEU A 31 -0.01 -12.67 -7.67
N PRO A 32 -0.52 -13.08 -8.85
CA PRO A 32 0.00 -14.28 -9.52
C PRO A 32 1.50 -14.22 -9.83
N PRO A 33 2.07 -13.18 -10.46
CA PRO A 33 3.49 -13.10 -10.72
C PRO A 33 4.32 -12.97 -9.43
N VAL A 34 3.79 -12.35 -8.38
CA VAL A 34 4.46 -12.26 -7.07
C VAL A 34 4.53 -13.63 -6.40
N ILE A 35 3.44 -14.40 -6.43
CA ILE A 35 3.39 -15.76 -5.86
C ILE A 35 4.29 -16.72 -6.63
N ALA A 36 4.42 -16.54 -7.94
CA ALA A 36 5.29 -17.37 -8.78
C ALA A 36 6.79 -17.10 -8.60
N ALA A 37 7.16 -15.94 -8.05
CA ALA A 37 8.55 -15.55 -7.84
C ALA A 37 9.24 -16.46 -6.81
N LYS A 38 10.39 -17.03 -7.17
CA LYS A 38 11.14 -18.01 -6.36
C LYS A 38 12.26 -17.37 -5.53
N ASN A 39 12.59 -16.13 -5.82
CA ASN A 39 13.69 -15.40 -5.20
C ASN A 39 13.45 -13.87 -5.26
N ASN A 40 14.28 -13.12 -4.54
CA ASN A 40 14.16 -11.66 -4.48
C ASN A 40 14.32 -10.96 -5.86
N PRO A 41 15.24 -11.34 -6.73
CA PRO A 41 15.30 -10.79 -8.08
C PRO A 41 14.03 -10.99 -8.90
N GLU A 42 13.43 -12.19 -8.88
CA GLU A 42 12.18 -12.46 -9.58
C GLU A 42 11.01 -11.67 -8.98
N LEU A 43 10.92 -11.59 -7.65
CA LEU A 43 9.94 -10.76 -6.98
C LEU A 43 10.08 -9.28 -7.37
N SER A 44 11.30 -8.77 -7.36
CA SER A 44 11.57 -7.38 -7.74
C SER A 44 11.20 -7.12 -9.19
N ALA A 45 11.52 -8.05 -10.11
CA ALA A 45 11.15 -7.95 -11.51
C ALA A 45 9.62 -7.96 -11.73
N ALA A 46 8.89 -8.82 -11.01
CA ALA A 46 7.42 -8.88 -11.07
C ALA A 46 6.78 -7.57 -10.61
N LEU A 47 7.27 -7.00 -9.51
CA LEU A 47 6.79 -5.71 -9.00
C LEU A 47 7.13 -4.55 -9.96
N GLU A 48 8.33 -4.55 -10.53
CA GLU A 48 8.77 -3.52 -11.48
C GLU A 48 7.99 -3.59 -12.78
N GLN A 49 7.76 -4.78 -13.34
CA GLN A 49 6.93 -4.97 -14.52
C GLN A 49 5.48 -4.51 -14.30
N PHE A 50 4.94 -4.75 -13.10
CA PHE A 50 3.63 -4.23 -12.73
C PHE A 50 3.64 -2.71 -12.69
N LEU A 51 4.65 -2.10 -12.05
CA LEU A 51 4.79 -0.64 -11.95
C LEU A 51 4.90 0.03 -13.32
N ASP A 52 5.64 -0.56 -14.26
CA ASP A 52 5.88 -0.01 -15.60
C ASP A 52 4.62 0.05 -16.48
N ARG A 53 3.51 -0.57 -16.03
CA ARG A 53 2.19 -0.41 -16.66
C ARG A 53 1.50 0.89 -16.28
N LEU A 54 1.94 1.53 -15.20
CA LEU A 54 1.41 2.82 -14.76
C LEU A 54 2.18 3.96 -15.45
N PRO A 55 1.52 5.10 -15.71
CA PRO A 55 2.19 6.24 -16.29
C PRO A 55 3.23 6.80 -15.32
N LYS A 56 4.40 7.16 -15.82
CA LYS A 56 5.42 7.83 -15.01
C LYS A 56 4.86 9.14 -14.45
N PRO A 57 4.94 9.39 -13.14
CA PRO A 57 4.52 10.66 -12.56
C PRO A 57 5.24 11.85 -13.17
N ALA A 58 4.51 12.94 -13.40
CA ALA A 58 5.12 14.21 -13.76
C ALA A 58 5.93 14.76 -12.59
N ILE A 59 6.93 15.60 -12.88
CA ILE A 59 7.72 16.26 -11.83
C ILE A 59 6.81 17.16 -11.00
N CYS A 60 6.75 16.90 -9.71
CA CYS A 60 6.01 17.71 -8.75
C CYS A 60 6.92 18.84 -8.22
N LYS A 61 6.65 20.07 -8.68
CA LYS A 61 7.41 21.25 -8.25
C LYS A 61 7.06 21.71 -6.84
N SER A 62 5.86 21.39 -6.36
CA SER A 62 5.30 21.78 -5.06
C SER A 62 5.38 20.67 -4.00
N CYS A 63 5.81 19.48 -4.38
CA CYS A 63 6.07 18.42 -3.43
C CYS A 63 7.29 18.79 -2.60
N ALA A 64 7.06 19.27 -1.39
CA ALA A 64 8.15 19.61 -0.48
C ALA A 64 9.07 18.42 -0.29
N LYS A 65 10.36 18.66 -0.40
CA LYS A 65 11.38 17.71 0.05
C LYS A 65 11.18 17.57 1.55
N SER A 66 10.60 16.45 1.95
CA SER A 66 10.45 16.02 3.34
C SER A 66 10.10 17.16 4.32
N ASP A 67 8.83 17.35 4.59
CA ASP A 67 8.38 18.15 5.74
C ASP A 67 8.63 17.43 7.09
N ALA A 68 9.65 16.57 7.15
CA ALA A 68 9.99 15.81 8.36
C ALA A 68 10.17 16.73 9.58
N ASP A 69 10.63 17.98 9.35
CA ASP A 69 10.78 18.98 10.40
C ASP A 69 9.43 19.62 10.84
N LYS A 70 8.35 19.36 10.11
CA LYS A 70 7.02 19.93 10.41
C LYS A 70 6.06 18.96 11.07
N TYR A 71 6.34 17.67 11.02
CA TYR A 71 5.48 16.62 11.53
C TYR A 71 6.21 15.79 12.58
N GLU A 72 5.57 15.52 13.70
CA GLU A 72 6.11 14.62 14.73
C GLU A 72 6.24 13.19 14.20
N ILE A 73 5.31 12.78 13.34
CA ILE A 73 5.29 11.44 12.76
C ILE A 73 5.13 11.57 11.25
N VAL A 74 6.02 10.92 10.52
CA VAL A 74 5.96 10.78 9.07
C VAL A 74 5.60 9.35 8.68
N PRO A 75 4.94 9.12 7.53
CA PRO A 75 4.68 7.77 7.05
C PRO A 75 5.96 6.95 6.95
N ASP A 76 5.92 5.69 7.40
CA ASP A 76 7.07 4.80 7.26
C ASP A 76 7.17 4.24 5.84
N TYR A 77 8.11 4.78 5.11
CA TYR A 77 8.49 4.27 3.79
C TYR A 77 9.70 3.34 3.85
N GLY A 78 10.38 3.27 5.03
CA GLY A 78 11.69 2.66 5.15
C GLY A 78 11.71 1.19 4.79
N SER A 79 10.73 0.46 5.23
CA SER A 79 10.60 -0.97 4.96
C SER A 79 10.45 -1.31 3.47
N LEU A 80 9.85 -0.42 2.68
CA LEU A 80 9.70 -0.58 1.24
C LEU A 80 10.85 0.07 0.47
N LEU A 81 11.13 1.36 0.71
CA LEU A 81 12.04 2.15 -0.12
C LEU A 81 13.53 1.84 0.14
N ASN A 82 13.86 1.31 1.32
CA ASN A 82 15.21 0.92 1.70
C ASN A 82 15.37 -0.61 1.80
N SER A 83 14.44 -1.37 1.25
CA SER A 83 14.46 -2.83 1.31
C SER A 83 15.66 -3.39 0.56
N SER A 84 16.40 -4.28 1.23
CA SER A 84 17.45 -5.09 0.60
C SER A 84 16.89 -6.21 -0.30
N VAL A 85 15.59 -6.45 -0.22
CA VAL A 85 14.87 -7.43 -1.04
C VAL A 85 14.65 -6.93 -2.46
N LEU A 86 14.46 -5.61 -2.63
CA LEU A 86 14.19 -4.99 -3.92
C LEU A 86 15.47 -4.62 -4.65
N GLN A 87 15.47 -4.84 -5.97
CA GLN A 87 16.54 -4.36 -6.82
C GLN A 87 16.58 -2.82 -6.83
N LYS A 88 17.77 -2.27 -7.03
CA LYS A 88 18.00 -0.83 -7.01
C LYS A 88 17.10 -0.07 -8.00
N SER A 89 16.89 -0.61 -9.20
CA SER A 89 16.03 0.00 -10.23
C SER A 89 14.62 0.26 -9.73
N LEU A 90 13.99 -0.74 -9.11
CA LEU A 90 12.65 -0.61 -8.53
C LEU A 90 12.67 0.36 -7.34
N GLY A 91 13.66 0.26 -6.46
CA GLY A 91 13.81 1.18 -5.33
C GLY A 91 13.90 2.64 -5.78
N ASP A 92 14.67 2.92 -6.84
CA ASP A 92 14.80 4.27 -7.39
C ASP A 92 13.47 4.77 -8.01
N LYS A 93 12.71 3.91 -8.70
CA LYS A 93 11.37 4.23 -9.21
C LYS A 93 10.38 4.55 -8.09
N LEU A 94 10.39 3.78 -7.00
CA LEU A 94 9.52 4.01 -5.84
C LEU A 94 9.88 5.32 -5.13
N LYS A 95 11.16 5.62 -4.95
CA LYS A 95 11.62 6.92 -4.44
C LYS A 95 11.17 8.07 -5.32
N TYR A 96 11.27 7.90 -6.65
CA TYR A 96 10.79 8.90 -7.59
C TYR A 96 9.26 9.14 -7.44
N ILE A 97 8.46 8.11 -7.24
CA ILE A 97 7.01 8.24 -7.00
C ILE A 97 6.76 8.98 -5.68
N ARG A 98 7.47 8.64 -4.59
CA ARG A 98 7.36 9.36 -3.33
C ARG A 98 7.64 10.86 -3.51
N ASP A 99 8.70 11.20 -4.23
CA ASP A 99 9.15 12.58 -4.40
C ASP A 99 8.26 13.38 -5.37
N ASN A 100 7.49 12.68 -6.21
CA ASN A 100 6.52 13.24 -7.15
C ASN A 100 5.09 12.74 -6.88
N ARG A 101 4.77 12.52 -5.60
CA ARG A 101 3.50 11.96 -5.14
C ARG A 101 2.30 12.85 -5.43
N ASN A 102 1.13 12.25 -5.35
CA ASN A 102 -0.10 13.02 -5.35
C ASN A 102 -0.19 13.89 -4.08
N ILE A 103 -0.39 15.18 -4.23
CA ILE A 103 -0.63 16.15 -3.14
C ILE A 103 -2.00 16.83 -3.25
N ASP A 104 -2.74 16.52 -4.31
CA ASP A 104 -4.10 16.99 -4.53
C ASP A 104 -5.11 16.09 -3.81
N LYS A 105 -6.40 16.25 -4.15
CA LYS A 105 -7.45 15.37 -3.64
C LYS A 105 -7.13 13.91 -3.95
N ASN A 106 -7.15 13.09 -2.92
CA ASN A 106 -6.98 11.65 -3.07
C ASN A 106 -8.36 10.98 -3.18
N TYR A 107 -8.54 10.10 -4.16
CA TYR A 107 -9.78 9.38 -4.39
C TYR A 107 -10.17 8.47 -3.22
N TYR A 108 -9.17 7.86 -2.57
CA TYR A 108 -9.37 6.86 -1.52
C TYR A 108 -9.42 7.43 -0.10
N VAL A 109 -8.92 8.66 0.11
CA VAL A 109 -8.88 9.27 1.44
C VAL A 109 -9.05 10.78 1.36
N GLU A 110 -9.85 11.32 2.28
CA GLU A 110 -10.03 12.74 2.50
C GLU A 110 -9.75 13.05 3.95
N MET A 111 -9.05 14.13 4.23
CA MET A 111 -8.85 14.58 5.61
C MET A 111 -10.04 15.44 6.02
N GLU A 112 -10.70 15.12 7.13
CA GLU A 112 -11.79 15.93 7.66
C GLU A 112 -11.27 17.30 8.08
N GLN A 113 -11.92 18.32 7.57
CA GLN A 113 -11.61 19.70 7.96
C GLN A 113 -11.84 19.86 9.47
N GLN A 114 -11.01 20.63 10.15
CA GLN A 114 -11.03 20.95 11.58
C GLN A 114 -10.38 19.89 12.48
N VAL A 115 -10.57 18.60 12.25
CA VAL A 115 -10.05 17.52 13.13
C VAL A 115 -8.89 16.75 12.53
N GLY A 116 -8.72 16.80 11.21
CA GLY A 116 -7.62 16.11 10.52
C GLY A 116 -7.75 14.58 10.46
N ASN A 117 -8.89 14.02 10.85
CA ASN A 117 -9.10 12.57 10.77
C ASN A 117 -9.23 12.11 9.31
N PRO A 118 -8.61 10.99 8.94
CA PRO A 118 -8.77 10.42 7.62
C PRO A 118 -10.17 9.81 7.45
N LYS A 119 -10.86 10.19 6.38
CA LYS A 119 -12.10 9.57 5.93
C LYS A 119 -11.82 8.75 4.68
N PHE A 120 -11.86 7.43 4.81
CA PHE A 120 -11.64 6.52 3.68
C PHE A 120 -12.88 6.45 2.81
N LYS A 121 -12.67 6.56 1.50
CA LYS A 121 -13.73 6.61 0.49
C LYS A 121 -13.47 5.59 -0.61
N HIS A 122 -14.54 5.23 -1.32
CA HIS A 122 -14.49 4.37 -2.50
C HIS A 122 -13.89 2.98 -2.25
N GLU A 123 -13.92 2.53 -0.98
CA GLU A 123 -13.57 1.18 -0.61
C GLU A 123 -14.81 0.29 -0.75
N LYS A 124 -14.82 -0.58 -1.75
CA LYS A 124 -15.93 -1.53 -1.94
C LYS A 124 -15.95 -2.53 -0.79
N ALA A 125 -17.09 -2.63 -0.09
CA ALA A 125 -17.19 -3.45 1.12
C ALA A 125 -17.25 -4.97 0.85
N TYR A 126 -17.67 -5.39 -0.35
CA TYR A 126 -17.88 -6.82 -0.70
C TYR A 126 -18.76 -7.58 0.31
N SER A 127 -19.76 -6.91 0.87
CA SER A 127 -20.59 -7.36 1.99
C SER A 127 -21.39 -8.65 1.72
N THR A 128 -21.49 -9.08 0.47
CA THR A 128 -22.12 -10.35 0.10
C THR A 128 -21.20 -11.57 0.28
N MET A 129 -19.93 -11.35 0.62
CA MET A 129 -18.93 -12.40 0.82
C MET A 129 -18.67 -12.57 2.32
N ALA A 130 -19.48 -13.39 2.99
CA ALA A 130 -19.29 -13.70 4.42
C ALA A 130 -17.93 -14.41 4.64
N TYR A 131 -17.61 -15.35 3.77
CA TYR A 131 -16.29 -16.00 3.73
C TYR A 131 -15.68 -15.82 2.33
N PRO A 132 -14.90 -14.76 2.12
CA PRO A 132 -14.28 -14.48 0.83
C PRO A 132 -13.11 -15.44 0.55
N ASP A 133 -12.73 -15.58 -0.72
CA ASP A 133 -11.52 -16.32 -1.08
C ASP A 133 -10.25 -15.63 -0.56
N ALA A 134 -9.11 -16.35 -0.62
CA ALA A 134 -7.84 -15.87 -0.11
C ALA A 134 -7.40 -14.53 -0.73
N GLY A 135 -7.74 -14.27 -1.99
CA GLY A 135 -7.42 -13.01 -2.65
C GLY A 135 -8.14 -11.82 -2.01
N TYR A 136 -9.43 -11.95 -1.72
CA TYR A 136 -10.20 -10.90 -1.04
C TYR A 136 -9.82 -10.77 0.44
N ARG A 137 -9.44 -11.85 1.10
CA ARG A 137 -8.91 -11.80 2.46
C ARG A 137 -7.58 -11.03 2.50
N LEU A 138 -6.69 -11.27 1.54
CA LEU A 138 -5.47 -10.47 1.37
C LEU A 138 -5.77 -9.00 1.06
N LEU A 139 -6.79 -8.72 0.24
CA LEU A 139 -7.19 -7.34 -0.04
C LEU A 139 -7.60 -6.61 1.25
N SER A 140 -8.39 -7.25 2.12
CA SER A 140 -8.80 -6.64 3.39
C SER A 140 -7.59 -6.40 4.31
N LEU A 141 -6.69 -7.38 4.44
CA LEU A 141 -5.45 -7.22 5.21
C LEU A 141 -4.60 -6.06 4.70
N TYR A 142 -4.39 -5.96 3.38
CA TYR A 142 -3.53 -4.93 2.80
C TYR A 142 -4.16 -3.53 2.87
N ARG A 143 -5.49 -3.43 2.77
CA ARG A 143 -6.22 -2.19 3.01
C ARG A 143 -6.04 -1.73 4.45
N TYR A 144 -6.33 -2.61 5.42
CA TYR A 144 -6.23 -2.30 6.84
C TYR A 144 -4.79 -1.91 7.22
N TRP A 145 -3.81 -2.71 6.80
CA TRP A 145 -2.41 -2.41 7.04
C TRP A 145 -2.02 -1.03 6.49
N GLY A 146 -2.42 -0.73 5.26
CA GLY A 146 -2.09 0.55 4.61
C GLY A 146 -2.75 1.75 5.29
N MET A 147 -4.00 1.61 5.75
CA MET A 147 -4.69 2.65 6.52
C MET A 147 -3.93 3.00 7.79
N ILE A 148 -3.53 1.98 8.55
CA ILE A 148 -2.73 2.19 9.77
C ILE A 148 -1.35 2.76 9.42
N ASN A 149 -0.65 2.19 8.45
CA ASN A 149 0.72 2.60 8.13
C ASN A 149 0.83 4.07 7.70
N TYR A 150 -0.16 4.57 6.95
CA TYR A 150 -0.07 5.91 6.35
C TYR A 150 -0.91 6.97 7.05
N PHE A 151 -1.90 6.58 7.86
CA PHE A 151 -2.87 7.55 8.40
C PHE A 151 -3.12 7.44 9.90
N PHE A 152 -2.65 6.39 10.58
CA PHE A 152 -2.85 6.28 12.02
C PHE A 152 -1.82 7.11 12.78
N PRO A 153 -2.25 8.15 13.53
CA PRO A 153 -1.34 9.10 14.15
C PRO A 153 -0.53 8.54 15.32
N TYR A 154 -0.95 7.41 15.87
CA TYR A 154 -0.30 6.77 17.03
C TYR A 154 0.39 5.45 16.68
N ARG A 155 0.83 5.31 15.43
CA ARG A 155 1.49 4.08 14.96
C ARG A 155 2.75 3.73 15.76
N ASP A 156 3.51 4.73 16.19
CA ASP A 156 4.74 4.58 16.97
C ASP A 156 4.52 4.04 18.38
N ILE A 157 3.31 4.17 18.93
CA ILE A 157 2.95 3.66 20.26
C ILE A 157 2.15 2.36 20.24
N ILE A 158 1.95 1.73 19.07
CA ILE A 158 1.29 0.41 18.98
C ILE A 158 2.07 -0.66 19.77
N GLY A 159 3.37 -0.46 19.99
CA GLY A 159 4.22 -1.42 20.71
C GLY A 159 4.75 -2.57 19.85
N GLU A 160 4.37 -2.62 18.57
CA GLU A 160 4.82 -3.62 17.61
C GLU A 160 5.35 -2.95 16.33
N ASP A 161 6.31 -3.59 15.69
CA ASP A 161 6.76 -3.20 14.37
C ASP A 161 5.66 -3.47 13.33
N TRP A 162 4.95 -2.41 12.92
CA TRP A 162 3.82 -2.53 12.01
C TRP A 162 4.17 -3.19 10.67
N ASN A 163 5.42 -3.10 10.24
CA ASN A 163 5.89 -3.80 9.05
C ASN A 163 5.99 -5.32 9.24
N LYS A 164 6.18 -5.79 10.47
CA LYS A 164 6.15 -7.22 10.78
C LYS A 164 4.73 -7.74 10.91
N VAL A 165 3.79 -6.91 11.38
CA VAL A 165 2.37 -7.30 11.54
C VAL A 165 1.77 -7.82 10.22
N ILE A 166 2.03 -7.17 9.10
CA ILE A 166 1.54 -7.66 7.80
C ILE A 166 2.10 -9.05 7.44
N ALA A 167 3.32 -9.34 7.84
CA ALA A 167 3.95 -10.63 7.55
C ALA A 167 3.43 -11.74 8.50
N SER A 168 3.23 -11.42 9.79
CA SER A 168 2.70 -12.37 10.77
C SER A 168 1.23 -12.71 10.55
N ALA A 169 0.40 -11.74 10.14
CA ALA A 169 -1.02 -11.95 9.85
C ALA A 169 -1.29 -12.70 8.52
N LEU A 170 -0.31 -12.73 7.62
CA LEU A 170 -0.49 -13.28 6.27
C LEU A 170 -0.92 -14.77 6.26
N PRO A 171 -0.29 -15.67 7.05
CA PRO A 171 -0.70 -17.07 7.14
C PRO A 171 -2.15 -17.25 7.59
N ASP A 172 -2.61 -16.48 8.58
CA ASP A 172 -3.96 -16.57 9.12
C ASP A 172 -5.00 -16.14 8.08
N PHE A 173 -4.77 -15.00 7.42
CA PHE A 173 -5.65 -14.52 6.34
C PHE A 173 -5.70 -15.44 5.13
N VAL A 174 -4.59 -16.03 4.73
CA VAL A 174 -4.55 -16.98 3.60
C VAL A 174 -5.13 -18.34 4.00
N GLY A 175 -4.77 -18.82 5.20
CA GLY A 175 -5.07 -20.15 5.68
C GLY A 175 -6.44 -20.31 6.32
N ALA A 176 -7.20 -19.23 6.59
CA ALA A 176 -8.53 -19.32 7.17
C ALA A 176 -9.41 -20.31 6.41
N THR A 177 -10.07 -21.21 7.13
CA THR A 177 -10.80 -22.35 6.55
C THR A 177 -12.31 -22.15 6.55
N ASP A 178 -12.82 -21.21 7.33
CA ASP A 178 -14.24 -20.86 7.40
C ASP A 178 -14.44 -19.39 7.83
N GLU A 179 -15.71 -18.97 7.96
CA GLU A 179 -16.08 -17.62 8.35
C GLU A 179 -15.61 -17.25 9.77
N LYS A 180 -15.62 -18.19 10.70
CA LYS A 180 -15.21 -17.92 12.08
C LYS A 180 -13.70 -17.77 12.22
N ASP A 181 -12.97 -18.50 11.40
CA ASP A 181 -11.52 -18.49 11.35
C ASP A 181 -11.01 -17.20 10.69
N TYR A 182 -11.83 -16.60 9.83
CA TYR A 182 -11.54 -15.32 9.16
C TYR A 182 -11.96 -14.09 9.99
N ALA A 183 -13.03 -14.17 10.79
CA ALA A 183 -13.63 -13.06 11.53
C ALA A 183 -12.82 -12.66 12.77
#